data_6e5ca8f3aebb68226e1236492b292925
#
_entry.id   6e5ca8f3aebb68226e1236492b292925
#
_cell.length_a   1.000
_cell.length_b   1.000
_cell.length_c   1.000
_cell.angle_alpha   90.00
_cell.angle_beta   90.00
_cell.angle_gamma   90.00
#
_symmetry.space_group_name_H-M   'P 1'
#
loop_
_entity.id
_entity.type
_entity.pdbx_description
1 polymer ?
#
loop_
_entity_poly.entity_id
_entity_poly.type
_entity_poly.pdbx_seq_one_letter_code
_entity_poly.pdbx_strand_id
1 'polypeptide(L)'
;TIPIVLVIFACIFSLLVLVNGFRLLRLNPLQLTKDGLKGEKKGRFLVIQTLLGLGTMGYGYYLALSVQNPVTAIISFFLAVLLVILGTYLLFNAGTTVVLQLLKKKKSYYYKPNNMISISNLVFRMKKNAVGLATIAILSSMVLVTLVGAASIYAGKKDYLASAAPHEYSVTGTNVDVTSTQKVMDDFLSQSGNQVNRKTEVTYLYFGIKEQEKNKLTIFPENERKVLPKSVFLVFSQATYKQLTGKDLNLTSNQVGLFTKNKILKDQKSVSINGQNYQIQESLNDFIKGKVPNIFTTIVSDYSYLVVPDMDNFKESIKGTATTQSTYVGVNVKDPTHEAKKNSDLLDKLTDKETQQLAGQTTGVPGPNLTANSRYDVEGMLNGFVGGTFFIGIFLSIIFMLGTV
;
A
#
# COMPACT_ATOMS: atom_id res chain seq x y z
N THR A 1 6.83 -26.59 -3.82
CA THR A 1 7.62 -25.33 -3.99
C THR A 1 9.11 -25.58 -4.18
N ILE A 2 9.75 -26.48 -3.40
CA ILE A 2 11.20 -26.76 -3.51
C ILE A 2 11.63 -27.18 -4.92
N PRO A 3 10.97 -28.13 -5.64
CA PRO A 3 11.41 -28.52 -6.99
C PRO A 3 11.31 -27.39 -8.00
N ILE A 4 10.32 -26.49 -7.89
CA ILE A 4 10.19 -25.32 -8.78
C ILE A 4 11.39 -24.37 -8.59
N VAL A 5 11.80 -24.14 -7.36
CA VAL A 5 12.96 -23.30 -7.04
C VAL A 5 14.25 -23.91 -7.62
N LEU A 6 14.44 -25.22 -7.45
CA LEU A 6 15.60 -25.92 -8.01
C LEU A 6 15.65 -25.83 -9.55
N VAL A 7 14.50 -25.97 -10.23
CA VAL A 7 14.42 -25.82 -11.69
C VAL A 7 14.78 -24.40 -12.13
N ILE A 8 14.29 -23.36 -11.43
CA ILE A 8 14.63 -21.97 -11.73
C ILE A 8 16.14 -21.73 -11.57
N PHE A 9 16.74 -22.19 -10.46
CA PHE A 9 18.17 -22.05 -10.27
C PHE A 9 18.98 -22.83 -11.33
N ALA A 10 18.57 -24.06 -11.67
CA ALA A 10 19.22 -24.84 -12.73
C ALA A 10 19.16 -24.12 -14.09
N CYS A 11 18.02 -23.50 -14.43
CA CYS A 11 17.88 -22.66 -15.65
C CYS A 11 18.81 -21.45 -15.62
N ILE A 12 18.89 -20.74 -14.49
CA ILE A 12 19.76 -19.55 -14.34
C ILE A 12 21.23 -19.96 -14.48
N PHE A 13 21.67 -21.03 -13.80
CA PHE A 13 23.05 -21.52 -13.91
C PHE A 13 23.38 -22.01 -15.30
N SER A 14 22.46 -22.73 -15.96
CA SER A 14 22.64 -23.18 -17.36
C SER A 14 22.78 -21.99 -18.30
N LEU A 15 21.95 -20.96 -18.13
CA LEU A 15 22.02 -19.72 -18.93
C LEU A 15 23.34 -18.96 -18.71
N LEU A 16 23.82 -18.90 -17.46
CA LEU A 16 25.10 -18.30 -17.12
C LEU A 16 26.27 -19.07 -17.76
N VAL A 17 26.25 -20.41 -17.71
CA VAL A 17 27.27 -21.25 -18.35
C VAL A 17 27.28 -21.08 -19.86
N LEU A 18 26.09 -21.04 -20.49
CA LEU A 18 25.95 -20.80 -21.93
C LEU A 18 26.50 -19.42 -22.34
N VAL A 19 26.07 -18.36 -21.65
CA VAL A 19 26.53 -17.00 -21.95
C VAL A 19 28.03 -16.83 -21.77
N ASN A 20 28.59 -17.36 -20.67
CA ASN A 20 30.03 -17.32 -20.43
C ASN A 20 30.81 -18.22 -21.38
N GLY A 21 30.29 -19.39 -21.72
CA GLY A 21 30.86 -20.28 -22.73
C GLY A 21 30.93 -19.64 -24.11
N PHE A 22 29.81 -19.04 -24.58
CA PHE A 22 29.81 -18.29 -25.86
C PHE A 22 30.75 -17.10 -25.83
N ARG A 23 30.89 -16.43 -24.69
CA ARG A 23 31.83 -15.31 -24.53
C ARG A 23 33.27 -15.77 -24.61
N LEU A 24 33.64 -16.89 -23.99
CA LEU A 24 34.96 -17.51 -24.01
C LEU A 24 35.33 -17.99 -25.45
N LEU A 25 34.39 -18.62 -26.15
CA LEU A 25 34.59 -19.11 -27.50
C LEU A 25 34.82 -17.97 -28.53
N ARG A 26 34.28 -16.76 -28.24
CA ARG A 26 34.47 -15.58 -29.11
C ARG A 26 35.67 -14.71 -28.74
N LEU A 27 36.36 -14.97 -27.63
CA LEU A 27 37.51 -14.18 -27.20
C LEU A 27 38.80 -14.75 -27.85
N ASN A 28 39.46 -13.94 -28.66
CA ASN A 28 40.82 -14.25 -29.13
C ASN A 28 41.82 -14.12 -27.96
N PRO A 29 42.71 -15.09 -27.71
CA PRO A 29 43.71 -15.04 -26.63
C PRO A 29 44.57 -13.75 -26.66
N LEU A 30 44.85 -13.20 -27.83
CA LEU A 30 45.55 -11.93 -28.01
C LEU A 30 44.77 -10.69 -27.54
N GLN A 31 43.44 -10.76 -27.46
CA GLN A 31 42.62 -9.64 -26.96
C GLN A 31 42.61 -9.60 -25.42
N LEU A 32 42.72 -10.74 -24.77
CA LEU A 32 42.79 -10.82 -23.30
C LEU A 32 44.04 -10.13 -22.73
N THR A 33 45.18 -10.22 -23.42
CA THR A 33 46.43 -9.55 -23.04
C THR A 33 46.38 -8.04 -23.34
N LYS A 34 45.66 -7.62 -24.41
CA LYS A 34 45.55 -6.21 -24.80
C LYS A 34 44.44 -5.42 -24.08
N ASP A 35 43.48 -6.08 -23.44
CA ASP A 35 42.40 -5.38 -22.71
C ASP A 35 42.92 -4.60 -21.49
N GLY A 36 44.07 -5.01 -20.92
CA GLY A 36 44.77 -4.25 -19.89
C GLY A 36 45.42 -2.93 -20.38
N LEU A 37 45.61 -2.78 -21.71
CA LEU A 37 46.26 -1.64 -22.34
C LEU A 37 45.30 -0.69 -23.06
N LYS A 38 43.98 -1.02 -23.10
CA LYS A 38 43.00 -0.11 -23.71
C LYS A 38 42.89 1.18 -22.92
N GLY A 39 43.28 2.28 -23.54
CA GLY A 39 43.19 3.64 -22.99
C GLY A 39 41.79 4.02 -22.54
N GLU A 40 41.71 5.05 -21.73
CA GLU A 40 40.43 5.58 -21.14
C GLU A 40 39.43 5.91 -22.26
N LYS A 41 38.19 5.47 -22.08
CA LYS A 41 37.07 5.91 -22.92
C LYS A 41 36.98 7.43 -22.90
N LYS A 42 36.73 8.05 -24.08
CA LYS A 42 36.64 9.50 -24.24
C LYS A 42 35.72 10.10 -23.18
N GLY A 43 36.14 11.14 -22.48
CA GLY A 43 35.43 11.75 -21.33
C GLY A 43 33.98 12.20 -21.63
N ARG A 44 33.63 12.49 -22.89
CA ARG A 44 32.28 12.85 -23.32
C ARG A 44 31.29 11.69 -23.13
N PHE A 45 31.70 10.45 -23.39
CA PHE A 45 30.83 9.28 -23.25
C PHE A 45 30.52 8.98 -21.75
N LEU A 46 31.49 9.19 -20.86
CA LEU A 46 31.30 9.04 -19.42
C LEU A 46 30.32 10.08 -18.85
N VAL A 47 30.39 11.32 -19.33
CA VAL A 47 29.45 12.37 -18.92
C VAL A 47 28.03 12.04 -19.34
N ILE A 48 27.82 11.57 -20.59
CA ILE A 48 26.50 11.14 -21.10
C ILE A 48 25.94 9.99 -20.25
N GLN A 49 26.76 8.96 -19.95
CA GLN A 49 26.34 7.86 -19.08
C GLN A 49 25.98 8.32 -17.65
N THR A 50 26.71 9.29 -17.12
CA THR A 50 26.42 9.87 -15.79
C THR A 50 25.09 10.62 -15.80
N LEU A 51 24.83 11.43 -16.82
CA LEU A 51 23.56 12.15 -16.97
C LEU A 51 22.39 11.18 -17.15
N LEU A 52 22.56 10.13 -17.94
CA LEU A 52 21.56 9.06 -18.06
C LEU A 52 21.33 8.36 -16.72
N GLY A 53 22.38 8.05 -15.97
CA GLY A 53 22.25 7.44 -14.63
C GLY A 53 21.51 8.33 -13.64
N LEU A 54 21.78 9.63 -13.63
CA LEU A 54 21.05 10.60 -12.81
C LEU A 54 19.59 10.72 -13.25
N GLY A 55 19.35 10.77 -14.57
CA GLY A 55 18.00 10.85 -15.14
C GLY A 55 17.14 9.62 -14.82
N THR A 56 17.68 8.41 -15.00
CA THR A 56 16.97 7.16 -14.70
C THR A 56 16.70 7.01 -13.20
N MET A 57 17.66 7.34 -12.35
CA MET A 57 17.50 7.29 -10.90
C MET A 57 16.50 8.36 -10.42
N GLY A 58 16.60 9.60 -10.92
CA GLY A 58 15.66 10.68 -10.58
C GLY A 58 14.25 10.38 -11.03
N TYR A 59 14.06 9.82 -12.23
CA TYR A 59 12.76 9.40 -12.73
C TYR A 59 12.19 8.21 -11.94
N GLY A 60 13.04 7.27 -11.53
CA GLY A 60 12.64 6.17 -10.64
C GLY A 60 12.11 6.68 -9.30
N TYR A 61 12.78 7.64 -8.65
CA TYR A 61 12.29 8.27 -7.43
C TYR A 61 11.01 9.09 -7.66
N TYR A 62 10.92 9.81 -8.75
CA TYR A 62 9.71 10.55 -9.10
C TYR A 62 8.51 9.60 -9.25
N LEU A 63 8.67 8.47 -9.96
CA LEU A 63 7.62 7.46 -10.06
C LEU A 63 7.22 6.91 -8.68
N ALA A 64 8.18 6.57 -7.84
CA ALA A 64 7.90 6.03 -6.50
C ALA A 64 7.12 7.01 -5.62
N LEU A 65 7.37 8.32 -5.74
CA LEU A 65 6.67 9.37 -4.97
C LEU A 65 5.33 9.80 -5.58
N SER A 66 5.13 9.58 -6.89
CA SER A 66 3.94 10.05 -7.61
C SER A 66 2.74 9.10 -7.53
N VAL A 67 2.95 7.89 -7.03
CA VAL A 67 1.90 6.86 -7.00
C VAL A 67 0.90 7.16 -5.89
N GLN A 68 -0.38 7.30 -6.27
CA GLN A 68 -1.47 7.57 -5.33
C GLN A 68 -2.43 6.38 -5.17
N ASN A 69 -2.44 5.41 -6.10
CA ASN A 69 -3.35 4.27 -6.08
C ASN A 69 -2.62 2.97 -5.79
N PRO A 70 -3.09 2.12 -4.85
CA PRO A 70 -2.41 0.87 -4.47
C PRO A 70 -2.20 -0.12 -5.63
N VAL A 71 -3.14 -0.20 -6.58
CA VAL A 71 -3.04 -1.14 -7.72
C VAL A 71 -1.97 -0.68 -8.73
N THR A 72 -1.96 0.61 -9.06
CA THR A 72 -0.90 1.20 -9.91
C THR A 72 0.43 1.28 -9.17
N ALA A 73 0.42 1.31 -7.82
CA ALA A 73 1.61 1.27 -6.99
C ALA A 73 2.46 0.03 -7.26
N ILE A 74 1.86 -1.14 -7.40
CA ILE A 74 2.60 -2.39 -7.59
C ILE A 74 3.39 -2.37 -8.90
N ILE A 75 2.75 -1.99 -10.01
CA ILE A 75 3.40 -1.94 -11.33
C ILE A 75 4.47 -0.84 -11.36
N SER A 76 4.14 0.36 -10.85
CA SER A 76 5.06 1.48 -10.79
C SER A 76 6.24 1.21 -9.87
N PHE A 77 6.06 0.45 -8.79
CA PHE A 77 7.12 0.04 -7.89
C PHE A 77 8.19 -0.82 -8.60
N PHE A 78 7.77 -1.86 -9.33
CA PHE A 78 8.73 -2.69 -10.06
C PHE A 78 9.51 -1.89 -11.10
N LEU A 79 8.83 -1.01 -11.84
CA LEU A 79 9.49 -0.15 -12.83
C LEU A 79 10.45 0.83 -12.14
N ALA A 80 10.05 1.47 -11.04
CA ALA A 80 10.90 2.39 -10.28
C ALA A 80 12.16 1.68 -9.75
N VAL A 81 12.02 0.46 -9.19
CA VAL A 81 13.15 -0.34 -8.71
C VAL A 81 14.13 -0.67 -9.84
N LEU A 82 13.62 -1.10 -11.00
CA LEU A 82 14.49 -1.38 -12.18
C LEU A 82 15.26 -0.13 -12.63
N LEU A 83 14.59 1.02 -12.69
CA LEU A 83 15.22 2.29 -13.07
C LEU A 83 16.28 2.73 -12.05
N VAL A 84 16.03 2.57 -10.75
CA VAL A 84 17.02 2.88 -9.69
C VAL A 84 18.21 1.94 -9.79
N ILE A 85 18.00 0.63 -10.00
CA ILE A 85 19.08 -0.35 -10.18
C ILE A 85 19.95 0.04 -11.39
N LEU A 86 19.34 0.28 -12.55
CA LEU A 86 20.05 0.69 -13.76
C LEU A 86 20.81 2.02 -13.56
N GLY A 87 20.16 3.01 -12.93
CA GLY A 87 20.78 4.29 -12.59
C GLY A 87 21.98 4.12 -11.66
N THR A 88 21.87 3.26 -10.66
CA THR A 88 22.98 2.96 -9.73
C THR A 88 24.17 2.35 -10.46
N TYR A 89 23.95 1.35 -11.33
CA TYR A 89 25.05 0.77 -12.12
C TYR A 89 25.71 1.81 -13.05
N LEU A 90 24.93 2.66 -13.71
CA LEU A 90 25.47 3.73 -14.58
C LEU A 90 26.28 4.75 -13.77
N LEU A 91 25.79 5.14 -12.60
CA LEU A 91 26.48 6.11 -11.72
C LEU A 91 27.76 5.53 -11.14
N PHE A 92 27.77 4.29 -10.69
CA PHE A 92 29.01 3.66 -10.21
C PHE A 92 30.04 3.46 -11.33
N ASN A 93 29.59 3.09 -12.54
CA ASN A 93 30.49 2.84 -13.66
C ASN A 93 31.07 4.13 -14.28
N ALA A 94 30.25 5.15 -14.49
CA ALA A 94 30.65 6.39 -15.15
C ALA A 94 30.72 7.59 -14.20
N GLY A 95 29.72 7.74 -13.30
CA GLY A 95 29.60 8.90 -12.44
C GLY A 95 30.76 9.08 -11.48
N THR A 96 31.20 7.99 -10.85
CA THR A 96 32.38 8.03 -9.94
C THR A 96 33.63 8.48 -10.70
N THR A 97 33.84 7.99 -11.93
CA THR A 97 34.96 8.39 -12.77
C THR A 97 34.87 9.87 -13.16
N VAL A 98 33.66 10.35 -13.52
CA VAL A 98 33.43 11.77 -13.84
C VAL A 98 33.71 12.67 -12.65
N VAL A 99 33.22 12.30 -11.45
CA VAL A 99 33.50 13.07 -10.22
C VAL A 99 34.99 13.15 -9.91
N LEU A 100 35.70 12.02 -10.01
CA LEU A 100 37.14 11.98 -9.80
C LEU A 100 37.91 12.80 -10.87
N GLN A 101 37.48 12.79 -12.14
CA GLN A 101 38.04 13.65 -13.17
C GLN A 101 37.79 15.13 -12.93
N LEU A 102 36.62 15.51 -12.42
CA LEU A 102 36.31 16.88 -12.00
C LEU A 102 37.20 17.33 -10.84
N LEU A 103 37.39 16.46 -9.83
CA LEU A 103 38.35 16.73 -8.73
C LEU A 103 39.77 16.89 -9.23
N LYS A 104 40.20 16.09 -10.25
CA LYS A 104 41.50 16.20 -10.88
C LYS A 104 41.67 17.54 -11.62
N LYS A 105 40.62 18.11 -12.21
CA LYS A 105 40.68 19.45 -12.84
C LYS A 105 40.83 20.58 -11.84
N LYS A 106 40.47 20.44 -10.56
CA LYS A 106 40.61 21.45 -9.55
C LYS A 106 42.04 21.47 -9.02
N LYS A 107 42.93 22.24 -9.69
CA LYS A 107 44.38 22.27 -9.45
C LYS A 107 44.78 22.48 -7.99
N SER A 108 44.14 23.43 -7.28
CA SER A 108 44.43 23.73 -5.85
C SER A 108 44.14 22.56 -4.90
N TYR A 109 43.27 21.62 -5.29
CA TYR A 109 42.94 20.41 -4.52
C TYR A 109 43.83 19.23 -4.93
N TYR A 110 43.96 19.02 -6.24
CA TYR A 110 44.67 17.86 -6.81
C TYR A 110 46.15 17.85 -6.51
N TYR A 111 46.88 19.00 -6.65
CA TYR A 111 48.30 19.04 -6.49
C TYR A 111 48.80 18.94 -5.04
N LYS A 112 47.94 18.78 -4.05
CA LYS A 112 48.41 18.39 -2.71
C LYS A 112 48.92 16.94 -2.76
N PRO A 113 50.12 16.61 -2.24
CA PRO A 113 50.75 15.30 -2.42
C PRO A 113 49.88 14.12 -2.07
N ASN A 114 49.21 14.18 -0.95
CA ASN A 114 48.30 13.10 -0.49
C ASN A 114 47.07 12.94 -1.41
N ASN A 115 46.51 14.04 -1.92
CA ASN A 115 45.32 14.01 -2.77
C ASN A 115 45.62 13.49 -4.18
N MET A 116 46.80 13.84 -4.73
CA MET A 116 47.23 13.40 -6.03
C MET A 116 47.37 11.87 -6.09
N ILE A 117 48.03 11.27 -5.09
CA ILE A 117 48.21 9.81 -5.03
C ILE A 117 46.83 9.12 -4.82
N SER A 118 46.01 9.63 -3.89
CA SER A 118 44.72 9.05 -3.55
C SER A 118 43.75 9.10 -4.74
N ILE A 119 43.60 10.25 -5.41
CA ILE A 119 42.69 10.40 -6.56
C ILE A 119 43.12 9.53 -7.72
N SER A 120 44.43 9.47 -8.02
CA SER A 120 44.93 8.65 -9.14
C SER A 120 44.71 7.16 -8.87
N ASN A 121 44.96 6.67 -7.68
CA ASN A 121 44.67 5.29 -7.28
C ASN A 121 43.17 4.99 -7.29
N LEU A 122 42.33 5.92 -6.80
CA LEU A 122 40.87 5.75 -6.80
C LEU A 122 40.30 5.67 -8.21
N VAL A 123 40.73 6.50 -9.16
CA VAL A 123 40.27 6.44 -10.57
C VAL A 123 40.48 5.05 -11.13
N PHE A 124 41.65 4.45 -10.92
CA PHE A 124 41.95 3.12 -11.44
C PHE A 124 41.16 2.01 -10.75
N ARG A 125 41.05 2.04 -9.40
CA ARG A 125 40.31 1.03 -8.62
C ARG A 125 38.81 1.09 -8.84
N MET A 126 38.23 2.29 -8.88
CA MET A 126 36.79 2.48 -9.10
C MET A 126 36.35 1.98 -10.46
N LYS A 127 37.14 2.22 -11.51
CA LYS A 127 36.82 1.73 -12.85
C LYS A 127 36.82 0.19 -12.93
N LYS A 128 37.72 -0.47 -12.22
CA LYS A 128 37.84 -1.94 -12.21
C LYS A 128 36.74 -2.59 -11.36
N ASN A 129 36.36 -1.97 -10.26
CA ASN A 129 35.46 -2.56 -9.25
C ASN A 129 34.05 -1.91 -9.24
N ALA A 130 33.74 -1.03 -10.21
CA ALA A 130 32.48 -0.28 -10.24
C ALA A 130 31.25 -1.16 -10.15
N VAL A 131 31.20 -2.27 -10.88
CA VAL A 131 30.07 -3.22 -10.89
C VAL A 131 29.93 -3.89 -9.52
N GLY A 132 31.03 -4.36 -8.92
CA GLY A 132 31.02 -4.95 -7.59
C GLY A 132 30.52 -3.97 -6.53
N LEU A 133 31.02 -2.73 -6.54
CA LEU A 133 30.57 -1.69 -5.62
C LEU A 133 29.10 -1.32 -5.81
N ALA A 134 28.61 -1.25 -7.06
CA ALA A 134 27.21 -1.02 -7.34
C ALA A 134 26.34 -2.15 -6.79
N THR A 135 26.75 -3.42 -7.00
CA THR A 135 26.05 -4.59 -6.47
C THR A 135 25.99 -4.57 -4.94
N ILE A 136 27.11 -4.26 -4.27
CA ILE A 136 27.16 -4.11 -2.81
C ILE A 136 26.20 -3.00 -2.34
N ALA A 137 26.21 -1.85 -3.00
CA ALA A 137 25.32 -0.74 -2.67
C ALA A 137 23.84 -1.10 -2.82
N ILE A 138 23.47 -1.82 -3.89
CA ILE A 138 22.09 -2.27 -4.15
C ILE A 138 21.67 -3.30 -3.10
N LEU A 139 22.49 -4.31 -2.83
CA LEU A 139 22.19 -5.36 -1.85
C LEU A 139 22.06 -4.79 -0.43
N SER A 140 22.98 -3.92 -0.01
CA SER A 140 22.90 -3.27 1.32
C SER A 140 21.66 -2.39 1.45
N SER A 141 21.31 -1.63 0.40
CA SER A 141 20.08 -0.84 0.39
C SER A 141 18.83 -1.72 0.48
N MET A 142 18.81 -2.87 -0.21
CA MET A 142 17.70 -3.83 -0.17
C MET A 142 17.51 -4.41 1.23
N VAL A 143 18.60 -4.78 1.91
CA VAL A 143 18.57 -5.24 3.30
C VAL A 143 18.01 -4.16 4.22
N LEU A 144 18.52 -2.93 4.13
CA LEU A 144 18.04 -1.82 4.96
C LEU A 144 16.56 -1.52 4.74
N VAL A 145 16.12 -1.44 3.48
CA VAL A 145 14.69 -1.19 3.15
C VAL A 145 13.81 -2.30 3.70
N THR A 146 14.23 -3.56 3.60
CA THR A 146 13.46 -4.70 4.12
C THR A 146 13.33 -4.63 5.65
N LEU A 147 14.42 -4.38 6.36
CA LEU A 147 14.41 -4.28 7.83
C LEU A 147 13.63 -3.07 8.33
N VAL A 148 13.84 -1.89 7.72
CA VAL A 148 13.11 -0.67 8.08
C VAL A 148 11.63 -0.81 7.76
N GLY A 149 11.28 -1.43 6.62
CA GLY A 149 9.90 -1.71 6.24
C GLY A 149 9.19 -2.61 7.27
N ALA A 150 9.83 -3.72 7.65
CA ALA A 150 9.28 -4.62 8.67
C ALA A 150 9.12 -3.93 10.03
N ALA A 151 10.12 -3.15 10.46
CA ALA A 151 10.04 -2.39 11.71
C ALA A 151 8.93 -1.33 11.68
N SER A 152 8.72 -0.67 10.54
CA SER A 152 7.65 0.33 10.35
C SER A 152 6.27 -0.29 10.43
N ILE A 153 6.07 -1.46 9.81
CA ILE A 153 4.80 -2.20 9.88
C ILE A 153 4.53 -2.66 11.32
N TYR A 154 5.55 -3.17 12.01
CA TYR A 154 5.43 -3.56 13.41
C TYR A 154 5.04 -2.38 14.31
N ALA A 155 5.68 -1.24 14.14
CA ALA A 155 5.36 -0.02 14.89
C ALA A 155 3.93 0.48 14.59
N GLY A 156 3.47 0.37 13.34
CA GLY A 156 2.12 0.76 12.92
C GLY A 156 1.02 -0.28 13.22
N LYS A 157 1.37 -1.46 13.73
CA LYS A 157 0.43 -2.58 13.96
C LYS A 157 -0.80 -2.17 14.76
N LYS A 158 -0.60 -1.42 15.85
CA LYS A 158 -1.69 -0.99 16.75
C LYS A 158 -2.70 -0.08 16.04
N ASP A 159 -2.20 0.87 15.27
CA ASP A 159 -3.07 1.79 14.50
C ASP A 159 -3.79 1.07 13.37
N TYR A 160 -3.13 0.11 12.72
CA TYR A 160 -3.75 -0.71 11.69
C TYR A 160 -4.87 -1.58 12.28
N LEU A 161 -4.64 -2.27 13.40
CA LEU A 161 -5.65 -3.07 14.07
C LEU A 161 -6.86 -2.23 14.52
N ALA A 162 -6.61 -1.03 15.05
CA ALA A 162 -7.69 -0.11 15.41
C ALA A 162 -8.54 0.32 14.20
N SER A 163 -7.97 0.34 13.00
CA SER A 163 -8.69 0.72 11.78
C SER A 163 -9.33 -0.47 11.07
N ALA A 164 -8.65 -1.62 11.00
CA ALA A 164 -9.09 -2.79 10.25
C ALA A 164 -9.98 -3.72 11.08
N ALA A 165 -9.68 -3.89 12.37
CA ALA A 165 -10.42 -4.74 13.30
C ALA A 165 -10.59 -4.04 14.66
N PRO A 166 -11.47 -3.02 14.73
CA PRO A 166 -11.71 -2.24 15.97
C PRO A 166 -12.34 -3.08 17.09
N HIS A 167 -13.00 -4.17 16.76
CA HIS A 167 -13.60 -5.12 17.69
C HIS A 167 -12.94 -6.50 17.56
N GLU A 168 -13.07 -7.33 18.62
CA GLU A 168 -12.54 -8.69 18.60
C GLU A 168 -13.21 -9.54 17.54
N TYR A 169 -14.51 -9.45 17.41
CA TYR A 169 -15.30 -10.13 16.40
C TYR A 169 -16.26 -9.16 15.74
N SER A 170 -16.44 -9.26 14.44
CA SER A 170 -17.38 -8.41 13.72
C SER A 170 -17.92 -9.07 12.46
N VAL A 171 -19.13 -8.68 12.09
CA VAL A 171 -19.78 -9.05 10.83
C VAL A 171 -20.17 -7.77 10.12
N THR A 172 -19.88 -7.69 8.84
CA THR A 172 -20.33 -6.61 7.95
C THR A 172 -21.23 -7.18 6.89
N GLY A 173 -22.49 -6.77 6.90
CA GLY A 173 -23.44 -7.07 5.84
C GLY A 173 -23.43 -5.97 4.80
N THR A 174 -23.31 -6.34 3.53
CA THR A 174 -23.31 -5.43 2.37
C THR A 174 -24.49 -5.75 1.48
N ASN A 175 -25.36 -4.79 1.24
CA ASN A 175 -26.62 -4.95 0.49
C ASN A 175 -27.50 -6.10 1.02
N VAL A 176 -27.50 -6.27 2.34
CA VAL A 176 -28.33 -7.23 3.06
C VAL A 176 -29.14 -6.51 4.14
N ASP A 177 -30.22 -7.13 4.57
CA ASP A 177 -31.02 -6.61 5.67
C ASP A 177 -30.19 -6.55 6.96
N VAL A 178 -30.46 -5.54 7.77
CA VAL A 178 -29.81 -5.36 9.09
C VAL A 178 -29.98 -6.61 9.94
N THR A 179 -31.16 -7.22 9.89
CA THR A 179 -31.55 -8.44 10.63
C THR A 179 -30.67 -9.64 10.31
N SER A 180 -30.25 -9.84 9.07
CA SER A 180 -29.34 -10.94 8.69
C SER A 180 -27.97 -10.78 9.31
N THR A 181 -27.44 -9.55 9.34
CA THR A 181 -26.14 -9.28 9.98
C THR A 181 -26.21 -9.46 11.49
N GLN A 182 -27.30 -9.01 12.11
CA GLN A 182 -27.54 -9.17 13.55
C GLN A 182 -27.67 -10.65 13.92
N LYS A 183 -28.46 -11.42 13.14
CA LYS A 183 -28.68 -12.86 13.35
C LYS A 183 -27.37 -13.63 13.38
N VAL A 184 -26.46 -13.42 12.43
CA VAL A 184 -25.15 -14.09 12.42
C VAL A 184 -24.38 -13.79 13.71
N MET A 185 -24.36 -12.53 14.15
CA MET A 185 -23.67 -12.17 15.39
C MET A 185 -24.33 -12.77 16.63
N ASP A 186 -25.64 -12.78 16.70
CA ASP A 186 -26.38 -13.34 17.85
C ASP A 186 -26.26 -14.88 17.89
N ASP A 187 -26.29 -15.57 16.75
CA ASP A 187 -26.00 -17.00 16.62
C ASP A 187 -24.56 -17.32 17.05
N PHE A 188 -23.58 -16.48 16.66
CA PHE A 188 -22.20 -16.60 17.09
C PHE A 188 -22.07 -16.47 18.62
N LEU A 189 -22.66 -15.46 19.21
CA LEU A 189 -22.58 -15.23 20.65
C LEU A 189 -23.23 -16.36 21.46
N SER A 190 -24.37 -16.89 20.96
CA SER A 190 -25.06 -18.00 21.61
C SER A 190 -24.28 -19.31 21.60
N GLN A 191 -23.58 -19.58 20.46
CA GLN A 191 -22.82 -20.82 20.29
C GLN A 191 -21.41 -20.76 20.89
N SER A 192 -20.77 -19.58 20.88
CA SER A 192 -19.44 -19.40 21.47
C SER A 192 -19.44 -19.29 22.99
N GLY A 193 -20.58 -18.95 23.59
CA GLY A 193 -20.67 -18.69 25.03
C GLY A 193 -19.89 -17.45 25.50
N ASN A 194 -19.41 -16.62 24.61
CA ASN A 194 -18.64 -15.43 24.94
C ASN A 194 -19.49 -14.37 25.66
N GLN A 195 -18.96 -13.83 26.75
CA GLN A 195 -19.60 -12.70 27.44
C GLN A 195 -19.23 -11.38 26.76
N VAL A 196 -20.23 -10.67 26.25
CA VAL A 196 -20.06 -9.39 25.58
C VAL A 196 -19.74 -8.29 26.60
N ASN A 197 -18.67 -7.54 26.33
CA ASN A 197 -18.30 -6.33 27.05
C ASN A 197 -18.87 -5.08 26.38
N ARG A 198 -18.79 -5.03 25.05
CA ARG A 198 -19.27 -3.91 24.23
C ARG A 198 -19.80 -4.42 22.89
N LYS A 199 -20.98 -3.95 22.49
CA LYS A 199 -21.54 -4.16 21.13
C LYS A 199 -21.65 -2.81 20.44
N THR A 200 -21.22 -2.74 19.18
CA THR A 200 -21.34 -1.57 18.32
C THR A 200 -22.07 -2.00 17.05
N GLU A 201 -23.12 -1.28 16.71
CA GLU A 201 -23.92 -1.54 15.52
C GLU A 201 -24.07 -0.24 14.75
N VAL A 202 -23.73 -0.26 13.46
CA VAL A 202 -23.71 0.93 12.61
C VAL A 202 -24.13 0.58 11.20
N THR A 203 -25.14 1.28 10.70
CA THR A 203 -25.53 1.21 9.28
C THR A 203 -25.07 2.49 8.59
N TYR A 204 -24.43 2.34 7.43
CA TYR A 204 -23.94 3.44 6.61
C TYR A 204 -24.10 3.12 5.13
N LEU A 205 -24.10 4.18 4.31
CA LEU A 205 -23.99 4.06 2.86
C LEU A 205 -22.58 4.40 2.45
N TYR A 206 -22.13 3.82 1.32
CA TYR A 206 -20.94 4.32 0.66
C TYR A 206 -21.13 4.37 -0.86
N PHE A 207 -20.43 5.32 -1.48
CA PHE A 207 -20.41 5.48 -2.93
C PHE A 207 -19.08 6.05 -3.40
N GLY A 208 -18.74 5.77 -4.66
CA GLY A 208 -17.58 6.33 -5.33
C GLY A 208 -17.92 7.58 -6.13
N ILE A 209 -16.98 8.49 -6.23
CA ILE A 209 -17.10 9.71 -7.05
C ILE A 209 -16.52 9.44 -8.44
N LYS A 210 -17.35 9.69 -9.47
CA LYS A 210 -16.99 9.63 -10.89
C LYS A 210 -16.21 10.85 -11.32
N GLU A 211 -16.76 12.04 -11.00
CA GLU A 211 -16.20 13.33 -11.38
C GLU A 211 -16.28 14.32 -10.21
N GLN A 212 -15.26 15.15 -10.07
CA GLN A 212 -15.21 16.20 -9.09
C GLN A 212 -14.75 17.51 -9.73
N GLU A 213 -15.60 18.53 -9.65
CA GLU A 213 -15.27 19.90 -10.02
C GLU A 213 -15.43 20.81 -8.80
N LYS A 214 -14.30 21.18 -8.15
CA LYS A 214 -14.28 21.90 -6.89
C LYS A 214 -15.17 21.22 -5.83
N ASN A 215 -16.32 21.81 -5.47
CA ASN A 215 -17.27 21.26 -4.50
C ASN A 215 -18.45 20.52 -5.15
N LYS A 216 -18.46 20.33 -6.48
CA LYS A 216 -19.47 19.55 -7.20
C LYS A 216 -18.98 18.14 -7.38
N LEU A 217 -19.75 17.17 -6.93
CA LEU A 217 -19.47 15.75 -6.96
C LEU A 217 -20.53 15.03 -7.77
N THR A 218 -20.09 14.21 -8.72
CA THR A 218 -20.96 13.33 -9.49
C THR A 218 -20.66 11.89 -9.08
N ILE A 219 -21.67 11.16 -8.62
CA ILE A 219 -21.58 9.75 -8.25
C ILE A 219 -21.61 8.91 -9.52
N PHE A 220 -20.99 7.73 -9.51
CA PHE A 220 -21.12 6.78 -10.59
C PHE A 220 -22.59 6.37 -10.77
N PRO A 221 -23.14 6.36 -12.00
CA PRO A 221 -24.43 5.75 -12.24
C PRO A 221 -24.36 4.23 -11.98
N GLU A 222 -25.49 3.62 -11.69
CA GLU A 222 -25.56 2.21 -11.28
C GLU A 222 -24.93 1.25 -12.30
N ASN A 223 -25.07 1.54 -13.59
CA ASN A 223 -24.53 0.75 -14.71
C ASN A 223 -23.01 0.97 -14.96
N GLU A 224 -22.40 2.02 -14.38
CA GLU A 224 -20.96 2.34 -14.56
C GLU A 224 -20.14 2.13 -13.30
N ARG A 225 -20.60 1.35 -12.36
CA ARG A 225 -19.95 1.15 -11.08
C ARG A 225 -18.50 0.70 -11.20
N LYS A 226 -17.57 1.37 -10.54
CA LYS A 226 -16.17 0.94 -10.40
C LYS A 226 -15.92 0.29 -9.05
N VAL A 227 -15.17 -0.80 -9.06
CA VAL A 227 -14.78 -1.53 -7.83
C VAL A 227 -13.89 -0.67 -6.92
N LEU A 228 -12.98 0.13 -7.51
CA LEU A 228 -12.07 1.01 -6.78
C LEU A 228 -12.10 2.43 -7.37
N PRO A 229 -13.02 3.28 -6.91
CA PRO A 229 -13.03 4.70 -7.31
C PRO A 229 -11.86 5.45 -6.67
N LYS A 230 -11.49 6.60 -7.25
CA LYS A 230 -10.41 7.46 -6.71
C LYS A 230 -10.79 8.12 -5.37
N SER A 231 -12.06 8.41 -5.19
CA SER A 231 -12.61 9.04 -4.00
C SER A 231 -13.87 8.31 -3.55
N VAL A 232 -14.00 8.09 -2.25
CA VAL A 232 -15.13 7.37 -1.62
C VAL A 232 -15.74 8.22 -0.53
N PHE A 233 -17.07 8.25 -0.50
CA PHE A 233 -17.84 8.85 0.58
C PHE A 233 -18.54 7.75 1.38
N LEU A 234 -18.42 7.84 2.71
CA LEU A 234 -19.23 7.08 3.65
C LEU A 234 -20.25 8.03 4.28
N VAL A 235 -21.52 7.65 4.24
CA VAL A 235 -22.61 8.48 4.73
C VAL A 235 -23.22 7.84 5.96
N PHE A 236 -23.36 8.63 7.00
CA PHE A 236 -23.93 8.24 8.29
C PHE A 236 -25.12 9.14 8.62
N SER A 237 -26.10 8.59 9.31
CA SER A 237 -27.17 9.42 9.87
C SER A 237 -26.67 10.22 11.08
N GLN A 238 -27.31 11.34 11.36
CA GLN A 238 -27.07 12.12 12.58
C GLN A 238 -27.27 11.26 13.85
N ALA A 239 -28.23 10.35 13.85
CA ALA A 239 -28.44 9.42 14.95
C ALA A 239 -27.23 8.51 15.18
N THR A 240 -26.66 7.96 14.09
CA THR A 240 -25.44 7.14 14.14
C THR A 240 -24.24 7.95 14.64
N TYR A 241 -24.09 9.20 14.17
CA TYR A 241 -23.04 10.08 14.63
C TYR A 241 -23.15 10.33 16.15
N LYS A 242 -24.36 10.64 16.66
CA LYS A 242 -24.63 10.82 18.08
C LYS A 242 -24.32 9.56 18.88
N GLN A 243 -24.71 8.39 18.38
CA GLN A 243 -24.41 7.10 19.02
C GLN A 243 -22.89 6.87 19.13
N LEU A 244 -22.11 7.18 18.07
CA LEU A 244 -20.68 6.97 18.04
C LEU A 244 -19.88 8.00 18.84
N THR A 245 -20.33 9.25 18.90
CA THR A 245 -19.54 10.37 19.46
C THR A 245 -20.11 10.93 20.78
N GLY A 246 -21.36 10.67 21.06
CA GLY A 246 -22.12 11.32 22.15
C GLY A 246 -22.53 12.77 21.84
N LYS A 247 -22.19 13.30 20.67
CA LYS A 247 -22.47 14.69 20.25
C LYS A 247 -23.66 14.74 19.29
N ASP A 248 -24.46 15.78 19.39
CA ASP A 248 -25.56 16.07 18.47
C ASP A 248 -25.17 17.21 17.55
N LEU A 249 -25.41 17.06 16.24
CA LEU A 249 -25.09 18.08 15.24
C LEU A 249 -26.28 19.00 14.94
N ASN A 250 -27.51 18.61 15.32
CA ASN A 250 -28.74 19.36 15.07
C ASN A 250 -28.88 19.85 13.62
N LEU A 251 -28.63 18.97 12.64
CA LEU A 251 -28.63 19.28 11.21
C LEU A 251 -30.06 19.45 10.69
N THR A 252 -30.26 20.45 9.83
CA THR A 252 -31.50 20.61 9.05
C THR A 252 -31.39 19.90 7.71
N SER A 253 -32.49 19.81 6.95
CA SER A 253 -32.60 19.00 5.72
C SER A 253 -31.50 19.24 4.67
N ASN A 254 -30.96 20.46 4.57
CA ASN A 254 -29.94 20.83 3.60
C ASN A 254 -28.54 21.03 4.25
N GLN A 255 -28.40 20.63 5.50
CA GLN A 255 -27.13 20.75 6.22
C GLN A 255 -26.48 19.37 6.41
N VAL A 256 -25.14 19.36 6.39
CA VAL A 256 -24.34 18.14 6.58
C VAL A 256 -23.14 18.43 7.47
N GLY A 257 -22.71 17.42 8.20
CA GLY A 257 -21.38 17.37 8.80
C GLY A 257 -20.40 16.72 7.83
N LEU A 258 -19.20 17.25 7.66
CA LEU A 258 -18.21 16.70 6.73
C LEU A 258 -16.87 16.48 7.41
N PHE A 259 -16.36 15.25 7.32
CA PHE A 259 -14.95 14.93 7.47
C PHE A 259 -14.35 14.60 6.11
N THR A 260 -13.19 15.15 5.77
CA THR A 260 -12.58 14.85 4.47
C THR A 260 -11.07 14.83 4.49
N LYS A 261 -10.47 13.90 3.75
CA LYS A 261 -9.05 13.89 3.37
C LYS A 261 -8.81 14.55 2.01
N ASN A 262 -9.87 14.85 1.27
CA ASN A 262 -9.79 15.53 -0.01
C ASN A 262 -9.41 16.99 0.20
N LYS A 263 -8.25 17.40 -0.34
CA LYS A 263 -7.71 18.74 -0.18
C LYS A 263 -8.61 19.83 -0.79
N ILE A 264 -9.40 19.49 -1.82
CA ILE A 264 -10.27 20.45 -2.52
C ILE A 264 -11.52 20.75 -1.69
N LEU A 265 -12.01 19.75 -0.93
CA LEU A 265 -13.24 19.87 -0.14
C LEU A 265 -13.01 20.45 1.26
N LYS A 266 -11.78 20.42 1.75
CA LYS A 266 -11.43 20.73 3.15
C LYS A 266 -11.87 22.13 3.59
N ASP A 267 -11.80 23.12 2.67
CA ASP A 267 -12.09 24.52 2.99
C ASP A 267 -13.42 24.99 2.36
N GLN A 268 -14.25 24.08 1.85
CA GLN A 268 -15.53 24.42 1.24
C GLN A 268 -16.62 24.59 2.32
N LYS A 269 -17.50 25.57 2.09
CA LYS A 269 -18.68 25.82 2.95
C LYS A 269 -19.92 25.03 2.50
N SER A 270 -19.89 24.49 1.30
CA SER A 270 -20.97 23.68 0.73
C SER A 270 -20.43 22.61 -0.18
N VAL A 271 -21.16 21.53 -0.32
CA VAL A 271 -20.89 20.45 -1.26
C VAL A 271 -22.14 20.17 -2.09
N SER A 272 -21.97 20.06 -3.41
CA SER A 272 -23.05 19.67 -4.31
C SER A 272 -22.85 18.21 -4.71
N ILE A 273 -23.83 17.37 -4.46
CA ILE A 273 -23.81 15.94 -4.78
C ILE A 273 -24.93 15.69 -5.79
N ASN A 274 -24.57 15.26 -7.00
CA ASN A 274 -25.50 15.07 -8.13
C ASN A 274 -26.45 16.27 -8.36
N GLY A 275 -25.94 17.48 -8.20
CA GLY A 275 -26.70 18.72 -8.41
C GLY A 275 -27.47 19.22 -7.18
N GLN A 276 -27.58 18.44 -6.12
CA GLN A 276 -28.18 18.87 -4.86
C GLN A 276 -27.14 19.53 -3.94
N ASN A 277 -27.40 20.74 -3.49
CA ASN A 277 -26.49 21.52 -2.64
C ASN A 277 -26.77 21.27 -1.17
N TYR A 278 -25.70 20.92 -0.43
CA TYR A 278 -25.70 20.77 1.02
C TYR A 278 -24.76 21.80 1.65
N GLN A 279 -25.20 22.48 2.68
CA GLN A 279 -24.35 23.38 3.47
C GLN A 279 -23.56 22.57 4.51
N ILE A 280 -22.25 22.78 4.58
CA ILE A 280 -21.40 22.16 5.58
C ILE A 280 -21.54 22.96 6.87
N GLN A 281 -22.28 22.40 7.83
CA GLN A 281 -22.53 23.03 9.13
C GLN A 281 -21.30 22.91 10.03
N GLU A 282 -20.62 21.76 10.00
CA GLU A 282 -19.46 21.49 10.84
C GLU A 282 -18.43 20.63 10.10
N SER A 283 -17.15 21.01 10.24
CA SER A 283 -16.03 20.20 9.82
C SER A 283 -15.69 19.21 10.94
N LEU A 284 -15.90 17.92 10.66
CA LEU A 284 -15.80 16.85 11.64
C LEU A 284 -14.38 16.30 11.76
N ASN A 285 -14.08 15.69 12.88
CA ASN A 285 -12.92 14.82 13.05
C ASN A 285 -13.20 13.40 12.56
N ASP A 286 -12.17 12.55 12.47
CA ASP A 286 -12.32 11.13 12.16
C ASP A 286 -13.04 10.38 13.30
N PHE A 287 -14.36 10.40 13.27
CA PHE A 287 -15.22 9.91 14.35
C PHE A 287 -15.46 8.40 14.32
N ILE A 288 -15.14 7.74 13.23
CA ILE A 288 -15.28 6.28 13.11
C ILE A 288 -13.98 5.52 13.46
N LYS A 289 -12.85 6.23 13.56
CA LYS A 289 -11.55 5.61 13.89
C LYS A 289 -11.63 4.80 15.20
N GLY A 290 -11.28 3.52 15.14
CA GLY A 290 -11.33 2.61 16.27
C GLY A 290 -12.74 2.16 16.69
N LYS A 291 -13.78 2.42 15.90
CA LYS A 291 -15.18 2.07 16.18
C LYS A 291 -15.85 1.31 15.04
N VAL A 292 -15.54 1.66 13.81
CA VAL A 292 -16.04 1.01 12.59
C VAL A 292 -14.85 0.73 11.69
N PRO A 293 -14.72 -0.47 11.10
CA PRO A 293 -13.63 -0.75 10.20
C PRO A 293 -13.76 0.12 8.95
N ASN A 294 -12.66 0.71 8.54
CA ASN A 294 -12.61 1.51 7.33
C ASN A 294 -11.50 1.03 6.41
N ILE A 295 -11.80 0.03 5.61
CA ILE A 295 -10.87 -0.51 4.61
C ILE A 295 -10.48 0.53 3.55
N PHE A 296 -11.36 1.52 3.30
CA PHE A 296 -11.09 2.55 2.31
C PHE A 296 -9.92 3.44 2.69
N THR A 297 -9.62 3.63 3.99
CA THR A 297 -8.44 4.38 4.45
C THR A 297 -7.12 3.78 3.97
N THR A 298 -7.13 2.47 3.68
CA THR A 298 -5.94 1.72 3.23
C THR A 298 -5.86 1.62 1.71
N ILE A 299 -7.02 1.64 1.03
CA ILE A 299 -7.12 1.36 -0.41
C ILE A 299 -7.26 2.63 -1.24
N VAL A 300 -7.89 3.68 -0.67
CA VAL A 300 -8.20 4.93 -1.36
C VAL A 300 -7.56 6.10 -0.64
N SER A 301 -6.83 6.95 -1.40
CA SER A 301 -6.19 8.14 -0.83
C SER A 301 -7.18 9.23 -0.41
N ASP A 302 -8.29 9.34 -1.17
CA ASP A 302 -9.34 10.33 -0.96
C ASP A 302 -10.61 9.67 -0.40
N TYR A 303 -10.86 9.85 0.88
CA TYR A 303 -12.10 9.42 1.51
C TYR A 303 -12.70 10.53 2.36
N SER A 304 -14.02 10.51 2.45
CA SER A 304 -14.78 11.50 3.21
C SER A 304 -15.93 10.82 3.96
N TYR A 305 -16.31 11.37 5.10
CA TYR A 305 -17.51 10.99 5.84
C TYR A 305 -18.50 12.12 5.82
N LEU A 306 -19.71 11.81 5.42
CA LEU A 306 -20.82 12.73 5.39
C LEU A 306 -21.82 12.32 6.47
N VAL A 307 -22.19 13.24 7.34
CA VAL A 307 -23.27 13.05 8.28
C VAL A 307 -24.49 13.81 7.79
N VAL A 308 -25.59 13.09 7.57
CA VAL A 308 -26.85 13.65 7.05
C VAL A 308 -27.94 13.58 8.13
N PRO A 309 -28.93 14.48 8.12
CA PRO A 309 -30.03 14.46 9.07
C PRO A 309 -30.82 13.15 8.99
N ASP A 310 -31.18 12.76 7.77
CA ASP A 310 -32.00 11.58 7.46
C ASP A 310 -31.39 10.80 6.30
N MET A 311 -31.19 9.51 6.51
CA MET A 311 -30.57 8.62 5.53
C MET A 311 -31.49 8.28 4.35
N ASP A 312 -32.81 8.16 4.60
CA ASP A 312 -33.75 7.77 3.57
C ASP A 312 -34.00 8.93 2.60
N ASN A 313 -34.14 10.13 3.11
CA ASN A 313 -34.20 11.35 2.29
C ASN A 313 -32.93 11.54 1.46
N PHE A 314 -31.76 11.26 2.02
CA PHE A 314 -30.50 11.32 1.29
C PHE A 314 -30.43 10.25 0.18
N LYS A 315 -30.86 9.01 0.44
CA LYS A 315 -30.94 7.94 -0.58
C LYS A 315 -31.81 8.33 -1.75
N GLU A 316 -33.00 8.91 -1.49
CA GLU A 316 -33.89 9.32 -2.57
C GLU A 316 -33.27 10.43 -3.42
N SER A 317 -32.49 11.34 -2.83
CA SER A 317 -31.80 12.42 -3.56
C SER A 317 -30.70 11.93 -4.50
N ILE A 318 -30.16 10.73 -4.29
CA ILE A 318 -29.11 10.11 -5.12
C ILE A 318 -29.59 8.83 -5.82
N LYS A 319 -30.88 8.67 -6.01
CA LYS A 319 -31.50 7.52 -6.70
C LYS A 319 -30.93 7.33 -8.10
N GLY A 320 -30.73 6.08 -8.52
CA GLY A 320 -30.14 5.74 -9.84
C GLY A 320 -28.62 5.80 -9.87
N THR A 321 -27.97 5.98 -8.71
CA THR A 321 -26.52 5.96 -8.59
C THR A 321 -25.99 4.70 -7.91
N ALA A 322 -24.74 4.37 -8.18
CA ALA A 322 -24.06 3.20 -7.62
C ALA A 322 -23.75 3.39 -6.13
N THR A 323 -24.72 3.17 -5.29
CA THR A 323 -24.60 3.19 -3.83
C THR A 323 -24.56 1.80 -3.25
N THR A 324 -23.97 1.64 -2.08
CA THR A 324 -23.94 0.39 -1.34
C THR A 324 -24.29 0.68 0.12
N GLN A 325 -25.26 -0.04 0.65
CA GLN A 325 -25.55 -0.03 2.07
C GLN A 325 -24.75 -1.10 2.78
N SER A 326 -24.16 -0.76 3.92
CA SER A 326 -23.51 -1.73 4.79
C SER A 326 -23.95 -1.56 6.22
N THR A 327 -24.15 -2.70 6.87
CA THR A 327 -24.42 -2.79 8.31
C THR A 327 -23.25 -3.49 8.97
N TYR A 328 -22.65 -2.84 9.94
CA TYR A 328 -21.56 -3.35 10.74
C TYR A 328 -22.06 -3.69 12.14
N VAL A 329 -21.76 -4.91 12.59
CA VAL A 329 -21.99 -5.34 13.97
C VAL A 329 -20.66 -5.85 14.52
N GLY A 330 -20.12 -5.17 15.51
CA GLY A 330 -18.85 -5.52 16.15
C GLY A 330 -19.04 -5.73 17.66
N VAL A 331 -18.36 -6.71 18.20
CA VAL A 331 -18.41 -7.05 19.63
C VAL A 331 -17.02 -7.19 20.24
N ASN A 332 -16.86 -6.65 21.44
CA ASN A 332 -15.72 -6.92 22.30
C ASN A 332 -16.18 -7.89 23.39
N VAL A 333 -15.37 -8.92 23.62
CA VAL A 333 -15.65 -9.95 24.61
C VAL A 333 -14.77 -9.78 25.85
N LYS A 334 -15.16 -10.38 26.99
CA LYS A 334 -14.38 -10.23 28.23
C LYS A 334 -13.04 -10.94 28.17
N ASP A 335 -12.98 -12.11 27.53
CA ASP A 335 -11.73 -12.86 27.33
C ASP A 335 -11.50 -13.11 25.84
N PRO A 336 -10.80 -12.18 25.15
CA PRO A 336 -10.56 -12.29 23.71
C PRO A 336 -9.56 -13.40 23.34
N THR A 337 -8.81 -13.94 24.30
CA THR A 337 -7.79 -14.98 24.05
C THR A 337 -8.36 -16.38 24.18
N HIS A 338 -9.47 -16.53 24.90
CA HIS A 338 -10.13 -17.82 25.11
C HIS A 338 -10.69 -18.37 23.80
N GLU A 339 -10.18 -19.50 23.36
CA GLU A 339 -10.57 -20.18 22.12
C GLU A 339 -10.63 -19.27 20.87
N ALA A 340 -9.79 -18.23 20.80
CA ALA A 340 -9.86 -17.19 19.77
C ALA A 340 -9.92 -17.74 18.33
N LYS A 341 -9.11 -18.75 18.02
CA LYS A 341 -9.14 -19.40 16.70
C LYS A 341 -10.45 -20.13 16.45
N LYS A 342 -10.92 -20.92 17.42
CA LYS A 342 -12.17 -21.68 17.30
C LYS A 342 -13.38 -20.74 17.12
N ASN A 343 -13.36 -19.63 17.84
CA ASN A 343 -14.38 -18.59 17.73
C ASN A 343 -14.33 -17.88 16.37
N SER A 344 -13.14 -17.61 15.84
CA SER A 344 -12.98 -17.07 14.48
C SER A 344 -13.53 -18.04 13.43
N ASP A 345 -13.11 -19.32 13.48
CA ASP A 345 -13.58 -20.37 12.58
C ASP A 345 -15.12 -20.56 12.66
N LEU A 346 -15.71 -20.41 13.85
CA LEU A 346 -17.16 -20.47 14.05
C LEU A 346 -17.87 -19.29 13.39
N LEU A 347 -17.35 -18.08 13.58
CA LEU A 347 -17.94 -16.87 13.00
C LEU A 347 -17.91 -16.94 11.47
N ASP A 348 -16.80 -17.39 10.88
CA ASP A 348 -16.66 -17.58 9.42
C ASP A 348 -17.69 -18.58 8.91
N LYS A 349 -17.84 -19.75 9.55
CA LYS A 349 -18.83 -20.76 9.16
C LYS A 349 -20.26 -20.25 9.19
N LEU A 350 -20.64 -19.48 10.23
CA LEU A 350 -21.98 -18.91 10.35
C LEU A 350 -22.21 -17.86 9.26
N THR A 351 -21.21 -17.05 8.98
CA THR A 351 -21.26 -16.01 7.95
C THR A 351 -21.38 -16.61 6.55
N ASP A 352 -20.57 -17.63 6.25
CA ASP A 352 -20.63 -18.34 4.96
C ASP A 352 -21.99 -19.02 4.74
N LYS A 353 -22.52 -19.67 5.78
CA LYS A 353 -23.83 -20.31 5.73
C LYS A 353 -24.95 -19.31 5.40
N GLU A 354 -24.99 -18.19 6.09
CA GLU A 354 -26.00 -17.15 5.84
C GLU A 354 -25.81 -16.49 4.47
N THR A 355 -24.57 -16.23 4.05
CA THR A 355 -24.24 -15.68 2.73
C THR A 355 -24.74 -16.60 1.61
N GLN A 356 -24.55 -17.92 1.75
CA GLN A 356 -25.08 -18.90 0.76
C GLN A 356 -26.60 -18.90 0.67
N GLN A 357 -27.29 -18.68 1.80
CA GLN A 357 -28.74 -18.57 1.82
C GLN A 357 -29.25 -17.30 1.10
N LEU A 358 -28.47 -16.21 1.21
CA LEU A 358 -28.79 -14.93 0.57
C LEU A 358 -28.46 -14.88 -0.93
N ALA A 359 -27.46 -15.64 -1.40
CA ALA A 359 -26.97 -15.61 -2.78
C ALA A 359 -28.04 -15.96 -3.84
N GLY A 360 -29.13 -16.64 -3.44
CA GLY A 360 -30.28 -16.96 -4.32
C GLY A 360 -31.33 -15.85 -4.41
N GLN A 361 -31.23 -14.75 -3.66
CA GLN A 361 -32.37 -13.83 -3.47
C GLN A 361 -32.29 -12.52 -4.24
N THR A 362 -31.13 -12.09 -4.76
CA THR A 362 -30.99 -10.78 -5.42
C THR A 362 -30.04 -10.76 -6.60
N THR A 363 -30.39 -9.99 -7.64
CA THR A 363 -29.59 -9.68 -8.83
C THR A 363 -29.05 -8.24 -8.70
N GLY A 364 -27.96 -8.05 -7.99
CA GLY A 364 -27.29 -6.74 -7.87
C GLY A 364 -25.76 -6.87 -7.87
N VAL A 365 -25.03 -5.82 -8.24
CA VAL A 365 -23.55 -5.77 -8.17
C VAL A 365 -23.12 -4.62 -7.24
N PRO A 366 -22.43 -4.90 -6.11
CA PRO A 366 -22.20 -6.23 -5.55
C PRO A 366 -23.50 -6.85 -5.03
N GLY A 367 -23.60 -8.17 -5.20
CA GLY A 367 -24.69 -8.94 -4.60
C GLY A 367 -24.66 -8.87 -3.06
N PRO A 368 -25.70 -9.40 -2.40
CA PRO A 368 -25.74 -9.47 -0.96
C PRO A 368 -24.56 -10.31 -0.46
N ASN A 369 -23.84 -9.77 0.50
CA ASN A 369 -22.66 -10.42 1.06
C ASN A 369 -22.52 -10.12 2.53
N LEU A 370 -22.15 -11.14 3.31
CA LEU A 370 -21.74 -11.01 4.71
C LEU A 370 -20.25 -11.33 4.80
N THR A 371 -19.53 -10.54 5.55
CA THR A 371 -18.09 -10.73 5.77
C THR A 371 -17.83 -10.76 7.28
N ALA A 372 -17.28 -11.88 7.74
CA ALA A 372 -16.75 -11.98 9.09
C ALA A 372 -15.36 -11.36 9.18
N ASN A 373 -15.02 -10.84 10.33
CA ASN A 373 -13.67 -10.38 10.62
C ASN A 373 -13.37 -10.60 12.10
N SER A 374 -12.26 -11.25 12.41
CA SER A 374 -11.76 -11.39 13.75
C SER A 374 -10.45 -10.64 13.92
N ARG A 375 -10.28 -9.99 15.04
CA ARG A 375 -9.02 -9.34 15.39
C ARG A 375 -7.88 -10.34 15.49
N TYR A 376 -8.18 -11.56 15.92
CA TYR A 376 -7.22 -12.68 16.00
C TYR A 376 -6.60 -12.97 14.60
N ASP A 377 -7.43 -13.08 13.56
CA ASP A 377 -6.94 -13.40 12.21
C ASP A 377 -6.17 -12.23 11.59
N VAL A 378 -6.68 -11.00 11.74
CA VAL A 378 -5.98 -9.80 11.26
C VAL A 378 -4.62 -9.66 11.96
N GLU A 379 -4.55 -9.91 13.25
CA GLU A 379 -3.30 -9.89 14.01
C GLU A 379 -2.37 -11.02 13.59
N GLY A 380 -2.89 -12.23 13.38
CA GLY A 380 -2.14 -13.37 12.86
C GLY A 380 -1.54 -13.11 11.48
N MET A 381 -2.34 -12.54 10.57
CA MET A 381 -1.87 -12.14 9.24
C MET A 381 -0.76 -11.09 9.31
N LEU A 382 -0.91 -10.07 10.15
CA LEU A 382 0.13 -9.04 10.34
C LEU A 382 1.41 -9.64 10.93
N ASN A 383 1.30 -10.48 11.95
CA ASN A 383 2.46 -11.13 12.57
C ASN A 383 3.19 -12.03 11.57
N GLY A 384 2.45 -12.78 10.74
CA GLY A 384 3.01 -13.59 9.66
C GLY A 384 3.75 -12.75 8.63
N PHE A 385 3.16 -11.62 8.21
CA PHE A 385 3.77 -10.71 7.25
C PHE A 385 5.04 -10.06 7.80
N VAL A 386 4.99 -9.53 9.03
CA VAL A 386 6.13 -8.91 9.70
C VAL A 386 7.24 -9.94 9.93
N GLY A 387 6.89 -11.12 10.48
CA GLY A 387 7.85 -12.20 10.71
C GLY A 387 8.52 -12.69 9.44
N GLY A 388 7.75 -12.89 8.36
CA GLY A 388 8.26 -13.25 7.05
C GLY A 388 9.22 -12.21 6.48
N THR A 389 8.88 -10.93 6.59
CA THR A 389 9.71 -9.82 6.11
C THR A 389 11.01 -9.72 6.91
N PHE A 390 10.98 -9.87 8.24
CA PHE A 390 12.19 -9.93 9.07
C PHE A 390 13.07 -11.13 8.73
N PHE A 391 12.46 -12.31 8.53
CA PHE A 391 13.20 -13.51 8.11
C PHE A 391 13.93 -13.28 6.80
N ILE A 392 13.26 -12.74 5.78
CA ILE A 392 13.86 -12.40 4.48
C ILE A 392 15.00 -11.39 4.67
N GLY A 393 14.79 -10.34 5.48
CA GLY A 393 15.79 -9.32 5.75
C GLY A 393 17.06 -9.89 6.41
N ILE A 394 16.90 -10.76 7.40
CA ILE A 394 18.03 -11.43 8.07
C ILE A 394 18.76 -12.35 7.10
N PHE A 395 18.01 -13.15 6.32
CA PHE A 395 18.59 -14.07 5.35
C PHE A 395 19.38 -13.35 4.25
N LEU A 396 18.84 -12.26 3.72
CA LEU A 396 19.55 -11.39 2.77
C LEU A 396 20.80 -10.77 3.40
N SER A 397 20.75 -10.37 4.69
CA SER A 397 21.90 -9.83 5.39
C SER A 397 23.04 -10.86 5.49
N ILE A 398 22.71 -12.13 5.78
CA ILE A 398 23.69 -13.22 5.85
C ILE A 398 24.31 -13.46 4.47
N ILE A 399 23.48 -13.56 3.41
CA ILE A 399 23.97 -13.74 2.04
C ILE A 399 24.87 -12.58 1.61
N PHE A 400 24.47 -11.36 1.93
CA PHE A 400 25.27 -10.17 1.64
C PHE A 400 26.63 -10.22 2.35
N MET A 401 26.65 -10.57 3.66
CA MET A 401 27.87 -10.69 4.42
C MET A 401 28.81 -11.76 3.81
N LEU A 402 28.28 -12.91 3.44
CA LEU A 402 29.04 -13.98 2.79
C LEU A 402 29.54 -13.61 1.39
N GLY A 403 28.79 -12.80 0.66
CA GLY A 403 29.14 -12.35 -0.69
C GLY A 403 30.12 -11.17 -0.73
N THR A 404 30.36 -10.48 0.39
CA THR A 404 31.28 -9.34 0.49
C THR A 404 32.65 -9.70 1.08
N VAL A 405 32.79 -10.89 1.65
CA VAL A 405 34.07 -11.48 2.08
C VAL A 405 34.70 -12.22 0.93
#